data_ddd5008ac73cf8e8417017fa9a5a212a
#
_entry.id   ddd5008ac73cf8e8417017fa9a5a212a
#
_cell.length_a   1.000
_cell.length_b   1.000
_cell.length_c   1.000
_cell.angle_alpha   90.00
_cell.angle_beta   90.00
_cell.angle_gamma   90.00
#
_symmetry.space_group_name_H-M   'P 1'
#
loop_
_entity.id
_entity.type
_entity.pdbx_description
1 polymer ?
#
loop_
_entity_poly.entity_id
_entity_poly.type
_entity_poly.pdbx_seq_one_letter_code
_entity_poly.pdbx_strand_id
1 'polypeptide(L)'
;MRKLLLSVFLCFAMVMGLLPTATFALELGNAPWSVEKAPTSALKGQTVKEEPVFEYGEQKNAPRVANLPTQNDATDIYVSSTGNDAQNTGTKDLPFATLAKAVDAAADGATIYVMSDLTMDQCARFYDKSLKITSGEGGPFTITRSADFKQQSDTARSWYNPAMIEVQSSSASFVGLTLSDIVLDDAGMRKGTVFAQAVSGDSNEDNTVYVQDAIIASNATVPCTVTLGKGAVLRNFGGMSAVRATDQAKIVMESGSVIEDTLTGYTRTKGSEAGSVGPAGAIWLQGGTLVMEEGSKIRNMDGRGVYADGGKVEIGGAISSIAANKSAMWQTNNGIAIHLRNNAEGTLTSTALIEKISSGSIIYCAGGAKSFKMESGSKITDCARLNGNVIYAQNSTVVIDGEISNVYATGNHILQTAGGTAVTIGENGRILNNHAHYGAVT
;
A
#
# COMPACT_ATOMS: atom_id res chain seq x y z
N MET A 1 -42.77 -37.12 -8.30
CA MET A 1 -41.84 -36.15 -7.69
C MET A 1 -41.23 -35.14 -8.67
N ARG A 2 -40.90 -35.52 -9.93
CA ARG A 2 -40.31 -34.53 -10.90
C ARG A 2 -41.25 -33.40 -11.37
N LYS A 3 -42.57 -33.61 -11.35
CA LYS A 3 -43.53 -32.56 -11.77
C LYS A 3 -43.80 -31.49 -10.71
N LEU A 4 -43.57 -31.80 -9.43
CA LEU A 4 -43.74 -30.83 -8.34
C LEU A 4 -42.57 -29.86 -8.23
N LEU A 5 -41.36 -30.30 -8.53
CA LEU A 5 -40.16 -29.46 -8.53
C LEU A 5 -40.14 -28.41 -9.66
N LEU A 6 -40.71 -28.75 -10.81
CA LEU A 6 -40.81 -27.84 -11.95
C LEU A 6 -41.82 -26.70 -11.70
N SER A 7 -42.90 -27.00 -10.98
CA SER A 7 -43.94 -26.03 -10.61
C SER A 7 -43.44 -25.00 -9.60
N VAL A 8 -42.62 -25.40 -8.63
CA VAL A 8 -42.02 -24.47 -7.63
C VAL A 8 -40.98 -23.56 -8.28
N PHE A 9 -40.21 -24.07 -9.26
CA PHE A 9 -39.21 -23.26 -9.98
C PHE A 9 -39.86 -22.20 -10.89
N LEU A 10 -41.01 -22.54 -11.51
CA LEU A 10 -41.72 -21.59 -12.36
C LEU A 10 -42.42 -20.49 -11.56
N CYS A 11 -42.94 -20.81 -10.36
CA CYS A 11 -43.51 -19.80 -9.47
C CYS A 11 -42.44 -18.84 -8.93
N PHE A 12 -41.21 -19.31 -8.67
CA PHE A 12 -40.11 -18.43 -8.21
C PHE A 12 -39.61 -17.48 -9.31
N ALA A 13 -39.62 -17.94 -10.57
CA ALA A 13 -39.25 -17.11 -11.73
C ALA A 13 -40.31 -16.02 -12.05
N MET A 14 -41.60 -16.29 -11.78
CA MET A 14 -42.66 -15.30 -11.99
C MET A 14 -42.71 -14.21 -10.90
N VAL A 15 -42.30 -14.50 -9.68
CA VAL A 15 -42.30 -13.52 -8.58
C VAL A 15 -41.11 -12.53 -8.71
N MET A 16 -40.02 -12.94 -9.33
CA MET A 16 -38.86 -12.07 -9.55
C MET A 16 -39.02 -11.11 -10.75
N GLY A 17 -40.01 -11.34 -11.63
CA GLY A 17 -40.26 -10.51 -12.81
C GLY A 17 -41.24 -9.35 -12.61
N LEU A 18 -41.81 -9.17 -11.41
CA LEU A 18 -42.88 -8.18 -11.13
C LEU A 18 -42.47 -7.11 -10.10
N LEU A 19 -41.21 -6.97 -9.80
CA LEU A 19 -40.77 -5.81 -9.00
C LEU A 19 -40.48 -4.64 -9.93
N PRO A 20 -41.21 -3.53 -9.82
CA PRO A 20 -40.88 -2.34 -10.57
C PRO A 20 -39.49 -1.86 -10.12
N THR A 21 -38.65 -1.53 -11.09
CA THR A 21 -37.39 -0.81 -10.87
C THR A 21 -37.72 0.58 -10.27
N ALA A 22 -37.86 0.63 -8.96
CA ALA A 22 -37.91 1.90 -8.27
C ALA A 22 -36.50 2.49 -8.24
N THR A 23 -36.22 3.39 -9.15
CA THR A 23 -35.14 4.34 -9.05
C THR A 23 -35.42 5.24 -7.85
N PHE A 24 -34.82 4.94 -6.70
CA PHE A 24 -34.78 5.89 -5.61
C PHE A 24 -33.74 6.98 -5.95
N ALA A 25 -34.20 8.07 -6.55
CA ALA A 25 -33.50 9.33 -6.50
C ALA A 25 -33.62 9.83 -5.04
N LEU A 26 -32.52 9.78 -4.30
CA LEU A 26 -32.43 10.42 -2.99
C LEU A 26 -32.29 11.92 -3.24
N GLU A 27 -33.39 12.65 -3.21
CA GLU A 27 -33.35 14.10 -3.03
C GLU A 27 -32.80 14.38 -1.62
N LEU A 28 -31.60 14.96 -1.58
CA LEU A 28 -31.04 15.54 -0.36
C LEU A 28 -31.86 16.80 -0.03
N GLY A 29 -32.92 16.61 0.73
CA GLY A 29 -33.66 17.69 1.32
C GLY A 29 -32.78 18.44 2.33
N ASN A 30 -32.60 19.74 2.10
CA ASN A 30 -32.01 20.68 3.05
C ASN A 30 -32.87 20.72 4.32
N ALA A 31 -32.48 20.01 5.35
CA ALA A 31 -33.03 20.24 6.69
C ALA A 31 -32.09 21.18 7.45
N PRO A 32 -32.60 22.31 7.94
CA PRO A 32 -31.80 23.23 8.75
C PRO A 32 -31.62 22.65 10.15
N TRP A 33 -30.43 22.26 10.49
CA TRP A 33 -30.06 21.94 11.87
C TRP A 33 -29.78 23.23 12.61
N SER A 34 -30.66 23.61 13.51
CA SER A 34 -30.40 24.67 14.45
C SER A 34 -29.47 24.19 15.54
N VAL A 35 -28.30 24.81 15.63
CA VAL A 35 -27.37 24.61 16.74
C VAL A 35 -27.93 25.33 17.98
N GLU A 36 -28.47 24.59 18.93
CA GLU A 36 -28.71 25.13 20.27
C GLU A 36 -27.36 25.35 20.97
N LYS A 37 -27.08 26.61 21.29
CA LYS A 37 -25.94 26.98 22.11
C LYS A 37 -26.13 26.44 23.52
N ALA A 38 -25.23 25.61 23.98
CA ALA A 38 -25.11 25.21 25.37
C ALA A 38 -24.83 26.44 26.25
N PRO A 39 -25.44 26.54 27.47
CA PRO A 39 -25.24 27.68 28.33
C PRO A 39 -23.84 27.73 28.92
N THR A 40 -23.17 28.86 28.76
CA THR A 40 -21.92 29.20 29.42
C THR A 40 -22.19 29.42 30.92
N SER A 41 -21.89 28.42 31.75
CA SER A 41 -21.78 28.65 33.20
C SER A 41 -20.33 29.04 33.52
N ALA A 42 -20.21 30.27 33.97
CA ALA A 42 -18.96 30.85 34.45
C ALA A 42 -18.44 30.10 35.69
N LEU A 43 -17.27 29.50 35.60
CA LEU A 43 -16.45 29.15 36.77
C LEU A 43 -15.44 30.28 37.00
N LYS A 44 -15.75 31.11 38.00
CA LYS A 44 -14.80 32.05 38.57
C LYS A 44 -13.86 31.32 39.54
N GLY A 45 -12.56 31.53 39.34
CA GLY A 45 -11.59 31.54 40.44
C GLY A 45 -10.88 30.19 40.65
N GLN A 46 -9.84 29.93 39.87
CA GLN A 46 -8.65 29.22 40.35
C GLN A 46 -7.42 29.90 39.77
N THR A 47 -6.54 30.34 40.65
CA THR A 47 -5.21 30.86 40.35
C THR A 47 -4.37 29.76 39.74
N VAL A 48 -3.99 29.94 38.47
CA VAL A 48 -3.04 29.10 37.79
C VAL A 48 -1.67 29.35 38.40
N LYS A 49 -1.08 28.34 39.03
CA LYS A 49 0.36 28.33 39.32
C LYS A 49 1.07 28.14 37.99
N GLU A 50 1.94 29.10 37.68
CA GLU A 50 2.88 28.97 36.56
C GLU A 50 3.76 27.72 36.78
N GLU A 51 3.62 26.71 35.93
CA GLU A 51 4.61 25.63 35.84
C GLU A 51 5.78 26.12 34.99
N PRO A 52 7.02 25.67 35.30
CA PRO A 52 8.21 26.14 34.65
C PRO A 52 8.22 25.84 33.16
N VAL A 53 8.47 26.85 32.35
CA VAL A 53 8.76 26.75 30.94
C VAL A 53 9.99 25.87 30.78
N PHE A 54 9.82 24.64 30.31
CA PHE A 54 10.97 23.86 29.83
C PHE A 54 11.41 24.47 28.51
N GLU A 55 12.52 25.21 28.54
CA GLU A 55 13.26 25.53 27.33
C GLU A 55 13.71 24.21 26.70
N TYR A 56 13.14 23.88 25.53
CA TYR A 56 13.70 22.86 24.67
C TYR A 56 15.09 23.34 24.24
N GLY A 57 16.11 22.84 24.92
CA GLY A 57 17.48 22.97 24.45
C GLY A 57 17.57 22.40 23.04
N GLU A 58 18.17 23.20 22.15
CA GLU A 58 18.52 22.75 20.80
C GLU A 58 19.10 21.33 20.85
N GLN A 59 18.43 20.33 20.30
CA GLN A 59 19.02 19.03 20.03
C GLN A 59 20.10 19.18 18.95
N LYS A 60 21.24 19.68 19.36
CA LYS A 60 22.50 19.44 18.67
C LYS A 60 22.84 17.98 18.93
N ASN A 61 22.55 17.13 17.97
CA ASN A 61 22.94 15.73 17.80
C ASN A 61 21.76 14.82 17.48
N ALA A 62 20.96 15.18 16.45
CA ALA A 62 20.46 14.13 15.58
C ALA A 62 21.71 13.42 15.00
N PRO A 63 21.82 12.09 15.03
CA PRO A 63 22.89 11.43 14.33
C PRO A 63 22.78 11.90 12.87
N ARG A 64 23.73 12.69 12.42
CA ARG A 64 23.93 12.97 11.00
C ARG A 64 23.94 11.59 10.36
N VAL A 65 23.01 11.37 9.44
CA VAL A 65 23.14 10.31 8.47
C VAL A 65 24.60 10.32 8.06
N ALA A 66 25.30 9.22 8.35
CA ALA A 66 26.71 9.09 8.01
C ALA A 66 26.84 9.58 6.58
N ASN A 67 27.80 10.49 6.36
CA ASN A 67 28.06 11.06 5.07
C ASN A 67 27.93 9.95 4.03
N LEU A 68 26.96 10.09 3.12
CA LEU A 68 27.01 9.36 1.86
C LEU A 68 28.44 9.50 1.38
N PRO A 69 29.11 8.40 1.00
CA PRO A 69 30.46 8.49 0.48
C PRO A 69 30.47 9.61 -0.54
N THR A 70 31.39 10.55 -0.40
CA THR A 70 31.62 11.61 -1.35
C THR A 70 31.69 10.95 -2.71
N GLN A 71 30.79 11.34 -3.58
CA GLN A 71 30.54 10.87 -4.91
C GLN A 71 31.88 10.67 -5.65
N ASN A 72 32.40 9.47 -5.64
CA ASN A 72 33.47 9.06 -6.50
C ASN A 72 32.83 8.66 -7.83
N ASP A 73 32.86 9.58 -8.79
CA ASP A 73 32.68 9.37 -10.24
C ASP A 73 31.58 8.38 -10.66
N ALA A 74 30.43 8.40 -9.98
CA ALA A 74 29.24 7.65 -10.42
C ALA A 74 28.82 8.27 -11.75
N THR A 75 29.11 7.60 -12.84
CA THR A 75 28.76 8.06 -14.19
C THR A 75 27.26 7.94 -14.39
N ASP A 76 26.61 9.03 -14.80
CA ASP A 76 25.21 9.01 -15.22
C ASP A 76 25.02 8.04 -16.36
N ILE A 77 23.98 7.22 -16.28
CA ILE A 77 23.61 6.22 -17.27
C ILE A 77 22.28 6.65 -17.93
N TYR A 78 22.21 6.49 -19.23
CA TYR A 78 21.04 6.86 -20.01
C TYR A 78 20.44 5.64 -20.69
N VAL A 79 19.10 5.56 -20.66
CA VAL A 79 18.32 4.49 -21.29
C VAL A 79 17.18 5.09 -22.12
N SER A 80 16.98 4.57 -23.32
CA SER A 80 15.95 5.03 -24.27
C SER A 80 15.43 3.88 -25.11
N SER A 81 14.16 3.88 -25.47
CA SER A 81 13.57 2.90 -26.40
C SER A 81 14.24 2.87 -27.77
N THR A 82 14.98 3.93 -28.14
CA THR A 82 15.78 4.00 -29.36
C THR A 82 17.26 3.64 -29.14
N GLY A 83 17.63 3.23 -27.95
CA GLY A 83 18.98 2.83 -27.58
C GLY A 83 19.41 1.48 -28.16
N ASN A 84 20.62 1.05 -27.80
CA ASN A 84 21.15 -0.24 -28.22
C ASN A 84 22.06 -0.85 -27.14
N ASP A 85 21.67 -1.98 -26.59
CA ASP A 85 22.40 -2.65 -25.50
C ASP A 85 23.71 -3.30 -25.91
N ALA A 86 23.85 -3.62 -27.21
CA ALA A 86 25.04 -4.29 -27.75
C ALA A 86 26.13 -3.32 -28.21
N GLN A 87 25.75 -2.13 -28.62
CA GLN A 87 26.66 -1.18 -29.29
C GLN A 87 26.88 0.10 -28.49
N ASN A 88 25.91 0.48 -27.65
CA ASN A 88 25.95 1.75 -26.92
C ASN A 88 26.64 1.58 -25.55
N THR A 89 27.10 2.69 -25.03
CA THR A 89 27.87 2.77 -23.79
C THR A 89 27.07 3.31 -22.61
N GLY A 90 25.79 3.64 -22.81
CA GLY A 90 24.93 4.20 -21.78
C GLY A 90 25.11 5.70 -21.55
N THR A 91 25.81 6.40 -22.45
CA THR A 91 25.91 7.86 -22.43
C THR A 91 24.63 8.50 -23.00
N LYS A 92 24.47 9.81 -22.81
CA LYS A 92 23.29 10.55 -23.32
C LYS A 92 23.12 10.41 -24.85
N ASP A 93 24.23 10.40 -25.60
CA ASP A 93 24.22 10.28 -27.06
C ASP A 93 24.13 8.83 -27.54
N LEU A 94 24.54 7.87 -26.71
CA LEU A 94 24.55 6.44 -26.99
C LEU A 94 23.88 5.67 -25.85
N PRO A 95 22.55 5.87 -25.61
CA PRO A 95 21.83 5.28 -24.49
C PRO A 95 21.66 3.77 -24.66
N PHE A 96 21.54 3.04 -23.57
CA PHE A 96 21.10 1.65 -23.59
C PHE A 96 19.64 1.54 -24.03
N ALA A 97 19.24 0.38 -24.51
CA ALA A 97 17.87 0.10 -24.91
C ALA A 97 16.99 -0.34 -23.75
N THR A 98 17.56 -1.05 -22.76
CA THR A 98 16.79 -1.65 -21.66
C THR A 98 17.24 -1.15 -20.30
N LEU A 99 16.26 -1.07 -19.37
CA LEU A 99 16.57 -0.75 -17.98
C LEU A 99 17.45 -1.81 -17.33
N ALA A 100 17.27 -3.09 -17.68
CA ALA A 100 18.08 -4.18 -17.14
C ALA A 100 19.56 -3.99 -17.50
N LYS A 101 19.88 -3.61 -18.74
CA LYS A 101 21.26 -3.32 -19.17
C LYS A 101 21.81 -2.07 -18.47
N ALA A 102 21.01 -1.02 -18.34
CA ALA A 102 21.40 0.19 -17.65
C ALA A 102 21.74 -0.08 -16.17
N VAL A 103 20.88 -0.86 -15.48
CA VAL A 103 21.09 -1.27 -14.09
C VAL A 103 22.36 -2.13 -13.96
N ASP A 104 22.60 -3.08 -14.87
CA ASP A 104 23.80 -3.92 -14.85
C ASP A 104 25.08 -3.10 -15.00
N ALA A 105 25.09 -2.16 -15.94
CA ALA A 105 26.24 -1.31 -16.23
C ALA A 105 26.50 -0.20 -15.19
N ALA A 106 25.48 0.20 -14.43
CA ALA A 106 25.58 1.30 -13.47
C ALA A 106 26.53 0.97 -12.31
N ALA A 107 27.39 1.92 -11.95
CA ALA A 107 28.20 1.84 -10.74
C ALA A 107 27.35 2.13 -9.48
N ASP A 108 27.90 1.85 -8.30
CA ASP A 108 27.29 2.26 -7.04
C ASP A 108 27.13 3.79 -6.98
N GLY A 109 25.97 4.25 -6.57
CA GLY A 109 25.63 5.68 -6.51
C GLY A 109 25.19 6.31 -7.84
N ALA A 110 25.18 5.56 -8.94
CA ALA A 110 24.80 6.09 -10.25
C ALA A 110 23.35 6.53 -10.36
N THR A 111 23.09 7.53 -11.20
CA THR A 111 21.76 7.92 -11.64
C THR A 111 21.48 7.38 -13.04
N ILE A 112 20.37 6.67 -13.19
CA ILE A 112 19.88 6.18 -14.48
C ILE A 112 18.77 7.14 -14.96
N TYR A 113 19.01 7.81 -16.08
CA TYR A 113 18.07 8.70 -16.72
C TYR A 113 17.28 7.95 -17.79
N VAL A 114 15.98 7.84 -17.59
CA VAL A 114 15.04 7.32 -18.58
C VAL A 114 14.68 8.44 -19.54
N MET A 115 15.02 8.28 -20.83
CA MET A 115 14.92 9.34 -21.85
C MET A 115 13.67 9.24 -22.72
N SER A 116 12.90 8.16 -22.59
CA SER A 116 11.64 7.91 -23.31
C SER A 116 10.83 6.87 -22.54
N ASP A 117 9.57 6.70 -22.92
CA ASP A 117 8.80 5.54 -22.45
C ASP A 117 9.52 4.23 -22.82
N LEU A 118 9.55 3.31 -21.88
CA LEU A 118 10.19 2.00 -22.01
C LEU A 118 9.19 0.87 -21.83
N THR A 119 9.45 -0.24 -22.51
CA THR A 119 8.77 -1.52 -22.24
C THR A 119 9.79 -2.50 -21.68
N MET A 120 9.50 -3.10 -20.53
CA MET A 120 10.34 -4.10 -19.88
C MET A 120 9.86 -5.51 -20.19
N ASP A 121 10.72 -6.34 -20.71
CA ASP A 121 10.48 -7.77 -20.94
C ASP A 121 11.21 -8.69 -19.94
N GLN A 122 12.00 -8.12 -19.04
CA GLN A 122 12.75 -8.83 -18.01
C GLN A 122 12.97 -7.95 -16.77
N CYS A 123 13.25 -8.61 -15.63
CA CYS A 123 13.56 -7.94 -14.37
C CYS A 123 14.87 -7.14 -14.45
N ALA A 124 14.85 -5.91 -13.93
CA ALA A 124 16.06 -5.16 -13.63
C ALA A 124 16.51 -5.51 -12.20
N ARG A 125 17.53 -6.33 -12.09
CA ARG A 125 18.03 -6.83 -10.79
C ARG A 125 19.41 -6.28 -10.50
N PHE A 126 19.64 -5.84 -9.27
CA PHE A 126 20.98 -5.42 -8.83
C PHE A 126 21.26 -5.80 -7.37
N TYR A 127 22.53 -5.93 -7.08
CA TYR A 127 23.05 -6.37 -5.81
C TYR A 127 24.08 -5.37 -5.29
N ASP A 128 24.08 -5.15 -3.97
CA ASP A 128 25.16 -4.47 -3.24
C ASP A 128 25.55 -3.09 -3.80
N LYS A 129 24.61 -2.38 -4.40
CA LYS A 129 24.80 -1.01 -4.88
C LYS A 129 23.52 -0.18 -4.70
N SER A 130 23.67 1.12 -4.66
CA SER A 130 22.59 2.09 -4.59
C SER A 130 22.41 2.77 -5.94
N LEU A 131 21.18 2.85 -6.42
CA LEU A 131 20.87 3.45 -7.70
C LEU A 131 19.72 4.45 -7.56
N LYS A 132 19.77 5.52 -8.33
CA LYS A 132 18.63 6.40 -8.59
C LYS A 132 18.14 6.19 -10.01
N ILE A 133 16.82 6.02 -10.19
CA ILE A 133 16.18 5.96 -11.50
C ILE A 133 15.22 7.13 -11.59
N THR A 134 15.37 7.93 -12.63
CA THR A 134 14.55 9.14 -12.82
C THR A 134 14.33 9.38 -14.31
N SER A 135 13.29 10.12 -14.67
CA SER A 135 13.14 10.58 -16.04
C SER A 135 14.19 11.65 -16.38
N GLY A 136 14.67 11.60 -17.59
CA GLY A 136 15.44 12.70 -18.17
C GLY A 136 14.55 13.85 -18.66
N GLU A 137 15.13 14.72 -19.47
CA GLU A 137 14.43 15.88 -20.04
C GLU A 137 13.19 15.47 -20.83
N GLY A 138 12.07 16.12 -20.60
CA GLY A 138 10.78 15.84 -21.26
C GLY A 138 9.88 14.87 -20.51
N GLY A 139 10.35 14.27 -19.38
CA GLY A 139 9.52 13.38 -18.55
C GLY A 139 8.38 14.08 -17.78
N PRO A 140 7.63 13.35 -16.94
CA PRO A 140 7.91 11.98 -16.52
C PRO A 140 7.63 10.93 -17.60
N PHE A 141 8.53 9.97 -17.73
CA PHE A 141 8.37 8.82 -18.64
C PHE A 141 7.80 7.61 -17.89
N THR A 142 7.22 6.70 -18.69
CA THR A 142 6.60 5.47 -18.17
C THR A 142 7.45 4.26 -18.52
N ILE A 143 7.70 3.40 -17.54
CA ILE A 143 8.27 2.08 -17.74
C ILE A 143 7.13 1.07 -17.60
N THR A 144 6.76 0.44 -18.70
CA THR A 144 5.62 -0.48 -18.77
C THR A 144 6.10 -1.93 -18.79
N ARG A 145 5.46 -2.80 -18.01
CA ARG A 145 5.71 -4.24 -18.12
C ARG A 145 5.13 -4.78 -19.43
N SER A 146 5.96 -5.52 -20.16
CA SER A 146 5.53 -6.24 -21.36
C SER A 146 4.60 -7.41 -21.02
N ALA A 147 3.67 -7.73 -21.92
CA ALA A 147 2.91 -8.96 -21.84
C ALA A 147 3.79 -10.23 -21.91
N ASP A 148 4.95 -10.11 -22.55
CA ASP A 148 5.94 -11.17 -22.70
C ASP A 148 7.04 -11.12 -21.63
N PHE A 149 6.77 -10.47 -20.50
CA PHE A 149 7.73 -10.32 -19.42
C PHE A 149 8.25 -11.68 -18.96
N LYS A 150 9.53 -11.93 -19.19
CA LYS A 150 10.17 -13.21 -18.93
C LYS A 150 10.37 -13.42 -17.43
N GLN A 151 9.82 -14.52 -16.95
CA GLN A 151 10.17 -15.02 -15.64
C GLN A 151 11.62 -15.50 -15.71
N GLN A 152 12.50 -14.84 -14.99
CA GLN A 152 13.83 -15.42 -14.77
C GLN A 152 13.67 -16.52 -13.71
N SER A 153 13.85 -17.76 -14.12
CA SER A 153 13.94 -18.88 -13.19
C SER A 153 15.21 -18.69 -12.33
N ASP A 154 15.03 -18.19 -11.13
CA ASP A 154 16.05 -18.28 -10.12
C ASP A 154 15.96 -19.71 -9.55
N THR A 155 16.91 -20.55 -9.88
CA THR A 155 17.01 -21.93 -9.37
C THR A 155 17.12 -22.00 -7.84
N ALA A 156 17.45 -20.90 -7.18
CA ALA A 156 17.52 -20.80 -5.73
C ALA A 156 16.14 -20.47 -5.08
N ARG A 157 15.17 -19.97 -5.86
CA ARG A 157 13.86 -19.53 -5.38
C ARG A 157 12.74 -19.96 -6.32
N SER A 158 12.48 -21.26 -6.38
CA SER A 158 11.55 -21.90 -7.33
C SER A 158 10.10 -21.42 -7.32
N TRP A 159 9.75 -20.44 -6.49
CA TRP A 159 8.38 -19.97 -6.30
C TRP A 159 8.21 -18.42 -6.27
N TYR A 160 9.22 -17.68 -6.68
CA TYR A 160 9.14 -16.22 -6.81
C TYR A 160 9.08 -15.79 -8.27
N ASN A 161 7.99 -15.16 -8.64
CA ASN A 161 7.93 -14.40 -9.87
C ASN A 161 8.75 -13.11 -9.69
N PRO A 162 9.66 -12.79 -10.62
CA PRO A 162 10.48 -11.61 -10.48
C PRO A 162 9.63 -10.33 -10.57
N ALA A 163 9.95 -9.36 -9.75
CA ALA A 163 9.42 -8.00 -9.85
C ALA A 163 9.95 -7.32 -11.13
N MET A 164 9.39 -6.15 -11.46
CA MET A 164 10.02 -5.30 -12.49
C MET A 164 11.43 -4.90 -12.05
N ILE A 165 11.58 -4.53 -10.77
CA ILE A 165 12.89 -4.18 -10.18
C ILE A 165 13.10 -5.03 -8.93
N GLU A 166 14.25 -5.64 -8.81
CA GLU A 166 14.66 -6.39 -7.63
C GLU A 166 15.95 -5.83 -7.06
N VAL A 167 15.88 -5.44 -5.78
CA VAL A 167 16.97 -4.84 -5.02
C VAL A 167 17.40 -5.80 -3.93
N GLN A 168 18.63 -6.22 -3.92
CA GLN A 168 19.14 -7.17 -2.94
C GLN A 168 20.44 -6.69 -2.31
N SER A 169 20.56 -6.90 -1.00
CA SER A 169 21.83 -6.77 -0.28
C SER A 169 22.30 -8.14 0.15
N SER A 170 23.49 -8.53 -0.31
CA SER A 170 24.18 -9.76 0.10
C SER A 170 25.38 -9.49 1.01
N SER A 171 25.83 -8.24 1.08
CA SER A 171 27.03 -7.81 1.81
C SER A 171 26.70 -6.89 2.98
N ALA A 172 27.74 -6.43 3.66
CA ALA A 172 27.63 -5.42 4.73
C ALA A 172 27.48 -3.98 4.19
N SER A 173 27.35 -3.78 2.89
CA SER A 173 27.24 -2.46 2.27
C SER A 173 25.77 -2.03 2.22
N PHE A 174 25.53 -0.73 2.41
CA PHE A 174 24.21 -0.14 2.24
C PHE A 174 23.76 -0.28 0.78
N VAL A 175 22.51 -0.66 0.59
CA VAL A 175 21.91 -0.81 -0.74
C VAL A 175 20.64 0.01 -0.79
N GLY A 176 20.43 0.73 -1.89
CA GLY A 176 19.23 1.55 -2.05
C GLY A 176 18.76 1.67 -3.48
N LEU A 177 17.45 1.82 -3.62
CA LEU A 177 16.79 2.24 -4.85
C LEU A 177 16.02 3.52 -4.58
N THR A 178 16.30 4.57 -5.33
CA THR A 178 15.47 5.78 -5.34
C THR A 178 14.79 5.93 -6.70
N LEU A 179 13.47 6.00 -6.71
CA LEU A 179 12.69 6.38 -7.88
C LEU A 179 12.20 7.82 -7.72
N SER A 180 12.32 8.66 -8.75
CA SER A 180 11.75 10.02 -8.74
C SER A 180 11.33 10.41 -10.15
N ASP A 181 10.25 11.17 -10.27
CA ASP A 181 9.73 11.66 -11.57
C ASP A 181 9.62 10.55 -12.64
N ILE A 182 9.18 9.37 -12.24
CA ILE A 182 9.09 8.17 -13.10
C ILE A 182 7.81 7.39 -12.80
N VAL A 183 7.22 6.79 -13.81
CA VAL A 183 6.03 5.94 -13.67
C VAL A 183 6.43 4.49 -13.94
N LEU A 184 6.14 3.58 -13.00
CA LEU A 184 6.12 2.15 -13.24
C LEU A 184 4.67 1.71 -13.44
N ASP A 185 4.37 1.09 -14.59
CA ASP A 185 3.01 0.72 -14.99
C ASP A 185 2.94 -0.77 -15.37
N ASP A 186 2.05 -1.50 -14.75
CA ASP A 186 1.83 -2.92 -15.05
C ASP A 186 0.88 -3.16 -16.24
N ALA A 187 0.67 -2.14 -17.08
CA ALA A 187 -0.11 -2.20 -18.32
C ALA A 187 -1.54 -2.76 -18.16
N GLY A 188 -2.12 -2.61 -16.98
CA GLY A 188 -3.48 -3.09 -16.71
C GLY A 188 -3.58 -4.59 -16.47
N MET A 189 -2.52 -5.25 -16.04
CA MET A 189 -2.54 -6.63 -15.51
C MET A 189 -3.65 -6.82 -14.47
N ARG A 190 -4.04 -5.77 -13.80
CA ARG A 190 -5.22 -5.71 -12.92
C ARG A 190 -6.52 -6.19 -13.59
N LYS A 191 -6.67 -6.06 -14.90
CA LYS A 191 -7.93 -6.36 -15.60
C LYS A 191 -8.17 -7.84 -15.93
N GLY A 192 -7.32 -8.73 -15.45
CA GLY A 192 -7.57 -10.18 -15.46
C GLY A 192 -7.33 -10.90 -16.80
N THR A 193 -7.17 -10.20 -17.90
CA THR A 193 -6.94 -10.81 -19.21
C THR A 193 -5.54 -11.37 -19.39
N VAL A 194 -4.56 -10.83 -18.70
CA VAL A 194 -3.14 -11.25 -18.83
C VAL A 194 -2.78 -12.35 -17.84
N PHE A 195 -3.55 -12.55 -16.78
CA PHE A 195 -3.35 -13.64 -15.82
C PHE A 195 -3.34 -15.03 -16.48
N ALA A 196 -4.11 -15.21 -17.55
CA ALA A 196 -4.19 -16.48 -18.25
C ALA A 196 -2.94 -16.77 -19.10
N GLN A 197 -2.23 -15.76 -19.57
CA GLN A 197 -1.08 -15.89 -20.47
C GLN A 197 0.23 -16.11 -19.71
N ALA A 198 0.42 -15.52 -18.54
CA ALA A 198 1.62 -15.68 -17.74
C ALA A 198 1.86 -17.12 -17.26
N VAL A 199 0.86 -18.01 -17.38
CA VAL A 199 0.89 -19.39 -16.90
C VAL A 199 1.09 -20.42 -18.00
N SER A 200 1.01 -20.04 -19.25
CA SER A 200 1.01 -20.98 -20.37
C SER A 200 2.37 -21.60 -20.70
N GLY A 201 3.44 -21.22 -20.03
CA GLY A 201 4.79 -21.65 -20.38
C GLY A 201 5.47 -22.55 -19.37
N ASP A 202 4.95 -22.72 -18.16
CA ASP A 202 5.62 -23.55 -17.15
C ASP A 202 4.88 -24.87 -16.96
N SER A 203 5.56 -25.95 -17.34
CA SER A 203 5.10 -27.32 -17.15
C SER A 203 5.24 -27.79 -15.69
N ASN A 204 5.73 -26.95 -14.81
CA ASN A 204 5.85 -27.26 -13.40
C ASN A 204 4.48 -27.10 -12.72
N GLU A 205 4.10 -28.14 -12.14
CA GLU A 205 2.81 -28.54 -11.57
C GLU A 205 2.27 -27.65 -10.45
N ASP A 206 2.86 -26.52 -10.17
CA ASP A 206 2.30 -25.56 -9.23
C ASP A 206 1.20 -24.77 -9.92
N ASN A 207 -0.03 -25.18 -9.67
CA ASN A 207 -1.25 -24.62 -10.26
C ASN A 207 -1.53 -23.17 -9.81
N THR A 208 -0.58 -22.51 -9.16
CA THR A 208 -0.76 -21.18 -8.60
C THR A 208 -0.16 -20.12 -9.51
N VAL A 209 -0.99 -19.20 -9.98
CA VAL A 209 -0.55 -18.04 -10.74
C VAL A 209 -0.19 -16.92 -9.78
N TYR A 210 1.08 -16.62 -9.67
CA TYR A 210 1.54 -15.45 -8.93
C TYR A 210 1.64 -14.27 -9.88
N VAL A 211 0.94 -13.21 -9.57
CA VAL A 211 1.11 -11.95 -10.27
C VAL A 211 2.24 -11.17 -9.60
N GLN A 212 3.02 -10.49 -10.40
CA GLN A 212 4.33 -9.99 -10.03
C GLN A 212 4.24 -8.65 -9.30
N ASP A 213 5.17 -8.43 -8.37
CA ASP A 213 5.35 -7.15 -7.71
C ASP A 213 6.00 -6.12 -8.67
N ALA A 214 5.87 -4.82 -8.38
CA ALA A 214 6.67 -3.83 -9.08
C ALA A 214 8.11 -3.85 -8.57
N ILE A 215 8.27 -3.81 -7.26
CA ILE A 215 9.57 -3.76 -6.60
C ILE A 215 9.63 -4.80 -5.49
N ILE A 216 10.71 -5.57 -5.47
CA ILE A 216 11.08 -6.41 -4.33
C ILE A 216 12.37 -5.89 -3.73
N ALA A 217 12.35 -5.61 -2.42
CA ALA A 217 13.53 -5.28 -1.65
C ALA A 217 13.79 -6.40 -0.63
N SER A 218 14.99 -6.97 -0.67
CA SER A 218 15.39 -8.01 0.26
C SER A 218 16.81 -7.80 0.75
N ASN A 219 17.05 -8.17 2.02
CA ASN A 219 18.38 -8.11 2.60
C ASN A 219 18.68 -9.34 3.44
N ALA A 220 19.94 -9.74 3.45
CA ALA A 220 20.39 -10.82 4.34
C ALA A 220 21.01 -10.27 5.64
N THR A 221 21.71 -9.13 5.58
CA THR A 221 22.52 -8.64 6.71
C THR A 221 22.44 -7.13 6.93
N VAL A 222 22.22 -6.33 5.88
CA VAL A 222 22.19 -4.85 5.97
C VAL A 222 20.89 -4.34 5.39
N PRO A 223 20.24 -3.35 6.03
CA PRO A 223 18.98 -2.80 5.54
C PRO A 223 19.08 -2.29 4.11
N CYS A 224 18.23 -2.84 3.24
CA CYS A 224 17.99 -2.31 1.91
C CYS A 224 16.92 -1.22 1.99
N THR A 225 17.11 -0.10 1.32
CA THR A 225 16.14 1.00 1.32
C THR A 225 15.56 1.21 -0.09
N VAL A 226 14.24 1.22 -0.20
CA VAL A 226 13.53 1.67 -1.39
C VAL A 226 12.87 3.00 -1.09
N THR A 227 13.22 4.03 -1.84
CA THR A 227 12.64 5.36 -1.74
C THR A 227 11.80 5.65 -2.98
N LEU A 228 10.50 5.86 -2.78
CA LEU A 228 9.64 6.46 -3.78
C LEU A 228 9.65 7.96 -3.53
N GLY A 229 10.47 8.67 -4.29
CA GLY A 229 10.64 10.12 -4.19
C GLY A 229 9.55 10.87 -4.93
N LYS A 230 9.64 12.19 -4.92
CA LYS A 230 8.67 13.07 -5.58
C LYS A 230 8.47 12.68 -7.05
N GLY A 231 7.22 12.60 -7.48
CA GLY A 231 6.85 12.25 -8.85
C GLY A 231 7.00 10.77 -9.20
N ALA A 232 7.44 9.92 -8.28
CA ALA A 232 7.40 8.47 -8.48
C ALA A 232 5.96 7.97 -8.39
N VAL A 233 5.50 7.23 -9.42
CA VAL A 233 4.17 6.63 -9.47
C VAL A 233 4.28 5.14 -9.78
N LEU A 234 3.68 4.31 -8.95
CA LEU A 234 3.50 2.88 -9.19
C LEU A 234 2.01 2.63 -9.44
N ARG A 235 1.64 2.09 -10.61
CA ARG A 235 0.22 1.92 -10.94
C ARG A 235 -0.11 0.65 -11.70
N ASN A 236 -1.38 0.27 -11.64
CA ASN A 236 -1.98 -0.85 -12.39
C ASN A 236 -1.42 -2.23 -12.01
N PHE A 237 -0.75 -2.37 -10.87
CA PHE A 237 -0.23 -3.66 -10.43
C PHE A 237 -1.39 -4.58 -10.02
N GLY A 238 -1.34 -5.80 -10.52
CA GLY A 238 -2.38 -6.80 -10.29
C GLY A 238 -1.87 -8.03 -9.56
N GLY A 239 -0.94 -7.87 -8.63
CA GLY A 239 -0.24 -8.98 -8.02
C GLY A 239 -0.32 -9.07 -6.51
N MET A 240 0.74 -9.56 -5.94
CA MET A 240 0.85 -9.63 -4.48
C MET A 240 0.97 -8.23 -3.90
N SER A 241 1.87 -7.39 -4.46
CA SER A 241 2.12 -6.03 -3.95
C SER A 241 2.66 -5.13 -5.05
N ALA A 242 2.52 -3.82 -4.90
CA ALA A 242 3.35 -2.90 -5.67
C ALA A 242 4.79 -2.91 -5.13
N VAL A 243 4.97 -2.83 -3.81
CA VAL A 243 6.31 -2.94 -3.18
C VAL A 243 6.28 -3.99 -2.09
N ARG A 244 7.19 -4.94 -2.16
CA ARG A 244 7.42 -5.94 -1.13
C ARG A 244 8.80 -5.75 -0.51
N ALA A 245 8.84 -5.66 0.83
CA ALA A 245 10.06 -5.63 1.61
C ALA A 245 10.14 -6.84 2.51
N THR A 246 11.26 -7.54 2.48
CA THR A 246 11.55 -8.68 3.36
C THR A 246 12.61 -8.33 4.38
N ASP A 247 12.62 -9.05 5.47
CA ASP A 247 13.61 -8.93 6.54
C ASP A 247 13.60 -7.53 7.19
N GLN A 248 14.69 -6.78 7.07
CA GLN A 248 14.83 -5.44 7.65
C GLN A 248 14.78 -4.32 6.60
N ALA A 249 14.34 -4.63 5.39
CA ALA A 249 14.29 -3.63 4.34
C ALA A 249 13.37 -2.45 4.71
N LYS A 250 13.74 -1.25 4.29
CA LYS A 250 13.01 -0.02 4.54
C LYS A 250 12.36 0.48 3.27
N ILE A 251 11.09 0.87 3.36
CA ILE A 251 10.37 1.57 2.31
C ILE A 251 10.12 2.99 2.80
N VAL A 252 10.45 3.97 1.97
CA VAL A 252 10.15 5.38 2.19
C VAL A 252 9.30 5.88 1.04
N MET A 253 8.15 6.46 1.34
CA MET A 253 7.35 7.22 0.40
C MET A 253 7.46 8.69 0.73
N GLU A 254 8.24 9.43 -0.05
CA GLU A 254 8.39 10.88 0.12
C GLU A 254 7.17 11.63 -0.42
N SER A 255 7.05 12.90 -0.02
CA SER A 255 6.01 13.80 -0.50
C SER A 255 5.92 13.83 -2.02
N GLY A 256 4.71 13.65 -2.55
CA GLY A 256 4.45 13.63 -3.99
C GLY A 256 4.65 12.27 -4.67
N SER A 257 5.01 11.20 -3.93
CA SER A 257 4.99 9.83 -4.43
C SER A 257 3.59 9.21 -4.34
N VAL A 258 3.27 8.31 -5.28
CA VAL A 258 1.92 7.70 -5.36
C VAL A 258 2.01 6.21 -5.70
N ILE A 259 1.21 5.40 -4.99
CA ILE A 259 0.84 4.04 -5.42
C ILE A 259 -0.66 4.05 -5.68
N GLU A 260 -1.08 3.67 -6.89
CA GLU A 260 -2.49 3.77 -7.27
C GLU A 260 -2.96 2.67 -8.22
N ASP A 261 -4.29 2.54 -8.33
CA ASP A 261 -4.96 1.66 -9.30
C ASP A 261 -4.47 0.20 -9.23
N THR A 262 -4.20 -0.30 -8.03
CA THR A 262 -3.57 -1.59 -7.80
C THR A 262 -4.55 -2.59 -7.18
N LEU A 263 -4.51 -3.82 -7.66
CA LEU A 263 -5.21 -4.97 -7.11
C LEU A 263 -4.21 -5.80 -6.30
N THR A 264 -4.47 -6.05 -5.03
CA THR A 264 -3.50 -6.72 -4.15
C THR A 264 -4.01 -8.04 -3.60
N GLY A 265 -3.07 -8.95 -3.34
CA GLY A 265 -3.32 -10.22 -2.68
C GLY A 265 -4.07 -11.24 -3.52
N TYR A 266 -4.09 -11.07 -4.82
CA TYR A 266 -4.78 -12.00 -5.70
C TYR A 266 -3.85 -13.16 -6.10
N THR A 267 -4.26 -14.38 -5.75
CA THR A 267 -3.67 -15.61 -6.27
C THR A 267 -4.75 -16.44 -6.95
N ARG A 268 -4.47 -16.95 -8.12
CA ARG A 268 -5.40 -17.80 -8.86
C ARG A 268 -4.80 -19.19 -9.03
N THR A 269 -5.58 -20.22 -8.74
CA THR A 269 -5.22 -21.61 -9.05
C THR A 269 -5.60 -21.93 -10.49
N LYS A 270 -4.72 -22.54 -11.26
CA LYS A 270 -4.96 -22.96 -12.64
C LYS A 270 -6.25 -23.81 -12.72
N GLY A 271 -7.15 -23.44 -13.62
CA GLY A 271 -8.43 -24.15 -13.79
C GLY A 271 -9.54 -23.81 -12.80
N SER A 272 -9.29 -22.90 -11.85
CA SER A 272 -10.31 -22.36 -10.95
C SER A 272 -10.54 -20.89 -11.24
N GLU A 273 -11.80 -20.48 -11.38
CA GLU A 273 -12.15 -19.05 -11.44
C GLU A 273 -12.10 -18.38 -10.05
N ALA A 274 -12.00 -19.19 -9.00
CA ALA A 274 -11.91 -18.71 -7.64
C ALA A 274 -10.44 -18.38 -7.32
N GLY A 275 -10.12 -17.09 -7.18
CA GLY A 275 -8.86 -16.65 -6.61
C GLY A 275 -8.90 -16.72 -5.09
N SER A 276 -7.76 -16.96 -4.46
CA SER A 276 -7.59 -16.75 -3.03
C SER A 276 -6.86 -15.43 -2.78
N VAL A 277 -7.20 -14.78 -1.67
CA VAL A 277 -6.48 -13.57 -1.26
C VAL A 277 -5.40 -13.98 -0.28
N GLY A 278 -4.17 -13.90 -0.74
CA GLY A 278 -3.00 -14.13 0.10
C GLY A 278 -2.70 -12.95 1.04
N PRO A 279 -1.71 -13.09 1.91
CA PRO A 279 -1.18 -12.00 2.72
C PRO A 279 -0.46 -11.00 1.82
N ALA A 280 -1.07 -9.87 1.53
CA ALA A 280 -0.48 -8.84 0.68
C ALA A 280 -1.19 -7.49 0.82
N GLY A 281 -0.57 -6.44 0.33
CA GLY A 281 -1.07 -5.07 0.28
C GLY A 281 -0.37 -4.30 -0.83
N ALA A 282 -0.76 -3.07 -1.15
CA ALA A 282 0.03 -2.22 -2.03
C ALA A 282 1.48 -2.17 -1.57
N ILE A 283 1.67 -2.10 -0.26
CA ILE A 283 2.96 -2.35 0.40
C ILE A 283 2.82 -3.58 1.29
N TRP A 284 3.73 -4.53 1.09
CA TRP A 284 3.83 -5.72 1.93
C TRP A 284 5.18 -5.74 2.64
N LEU A 285 5.13 -5.64 3.96
CA LEU A 285 6.29 -5.80 4.83
C LEU A 285 6.31 -7.22 5.40
N GLN A 286 7.43 -7.90 5.26
CA GLN A 286 7.76 -9.11 5.99
C GLN A 286 8.90 -8.79 6.97
N GLY A 287 8.59 -8.09 8.06
CA GLY A 287 9.55 -7.35 8.87
C GLY A 287 9.84 -5.94 8.30
N GLY A 288 10.92 -5.31 8.72
CA GLY A 288 11.38 -4.03 8.17
C GLY A 288 10.55 -2.81 8.58
N THR A 289 10.60 -1.75 7.77
CA THR A 289 9.97 -0.46 8.11
C THR A 289 9.35 0.19 6.89
N LEU A 290 8.14 0.72 7.05
CA LEU A 290 7.50 1.66 6.12
C LEU A 290 7.43 3.04 6.76
N VAL A 291 7.85 4.05 6.02
CA VAL A 291 7.60 5.46 6.33
C VAL A 291 6.89 6.10 5.14
N MET A 292 5.67 6.56 5.36
CA MET A 292 4.94 7.40 4.41
C MET A 292 4.97 8.84 4.93
N GLU A 293 5.68 9.71 4.24
CA GLU A 293 5.73 11.13 4.58
C GLU A 293 4.45 11.86 4.20
N GLU A 294 4.21 13.01 4.79
CA GLU A 294 3.13 13.92 4.40
C GLU A 294 3.18 14.20 2.88
N GLY A 295 2.03 14.16 2.21
CA GLY A 295 1.91 14.36 0.77
C GLY A 295 2.15 13.11 -0.09
N SER A 296 2.63 12.00 0.48
CA SER A 296 2.63 10.69 -0.19
C SER A 296 1.24 10.05 -0.19
N LYS A 297 0.95 9.18 -1.18
CA LYS A 297 -0.41 8.63 -1.34
C LYS A 297 -0.42 7.15 -1.73
N ILE A 298 -1.33 6.40 -1.10
CA ILE A 298 -1.80 5.09 -1.58
C ILE A 298 -3.29 5.26 -1.85
N ARG A 299 -3.74 5.01 -3.10
CA ARG A 299 -5.14 5.27 -3.45
C ARG A 299 -5.68 4.36 -4.56
N ASN A 300 -7.02 4.29 -4.67
CA ASN A 300 -7.72 3.52 -5.71
C ASN A 300 -7.33 2.05 -5.72
N MET A 301 -7.35 1.42 -4.53
CA MET A 301 -6.92 0.05 -4.35
C MET A 301 -8.10 -0.91 -4.30
N ASP A 302 -7.94 -2.09 -4.91
CA ASP A 302 -8.78 -3.24 -4.63
C ASP A 302 -7.98 -4.23 -3.77
N GLY A 303 -8.36 -4.40 -2.50
CA GLY A 303 -7.66 -5.24 -1.54
C GLY A 303 -7.14 -4.48 -0.34
N ARG A 304 -5.84 -4.55 -0.07
CA ARG A 304 -5.24 -3.91 1.11
C ARG A 304 -4.27 -2.80 0.71
N GLY A 305 -4.26 -1.71 1.49
CA GLY A 305 -3.26 -0.65 1.36
C GLY A 305 -1.89 -1.13 1.86
N VAL A 306 -1.77 -1.33 3.17
CA VAL A 306 -0.54 -1.82 3.81
C VAL A 306 -0.81 -3.14 4.51
N TYR A 307 0.04 -4.12 4.27
CA TYR A 307 0.08 -5.38 5.02
C TYR A 307 1.45 -5.54 5.67
N ALA A 308 1.48 -5.54 6.99
CA ALA A 308 2.71 -5.72 7.75
C ALA A 308 2.67 -7.02 8.57
N ASP A 309 3.54 -7.94 8.21
CA ASP A 309 3.82 -9.18 8.90
C ASP A 309 5.12 -9.01 9.72
N GLY A 310 5.00 -8.33 10.85
CA GLY A 310 6.12 -7.79 11.61
C GLY A 310 6.56 -6.40 11.16
N GLY A 311 7.54 -5.82 11.89
CA GLY A 311 8.14 -4.53 11.54
C GLY A 311 7.35 -3.31 12.00
N LYS A 312 7.64 -2.16 11.40
CA LYS A 312 7.07 -0.86 11.76
C LYS A 312 6.43 -0.16 10.57
N VAL A 313 5.28 0.45 10.82
CA VAL A 313 4.51 1.22 9.84
C VAL A 313 4.25 2.62 10.39
N GLU A 314 4.80 3.63 9.74
CA GLU A 314 4.60 5.05 10.08
C GLU A 314 3.93 5.73 8.89
N ILE A 315 2.72 6.23 9.09
CA ILE A 315 1.92 6.87 8.06
C ILE A 315 1.73 8.34 8.40
N GLY A 316 2.33 9.23 7.61
CA GLY A 316 2.08 10.68 7.60
C GLY A 316 1.38 11.14 6.33
N GLY A 317 1.32 10.27 5.32
CA GLY A 317 0.65 10.50 4.05
C GLY A 317 -0.84 10.11 4.05
N ALA A 318 -1.42 10.00 2.86
CA ALA A 318 -2.83 9.66 2.69
C ALA A 318 -3.02 8.22 2.18
N ILE A 319 -3.97 7.49 2.77
CA ILE A 319 -4.48 6.21 2.26
C ILE A 319 -5.95 6.40 1.95
N SER A 320 -6.35 6.24 0.68
CA SER A 320 -7.72 6.56 0.28
C SER A 320 -8.28 5.66 -0.81
N SER A 321 -9.61 5.61 -0.90
CA SER A 321 -10.34 4.91 -1.97
C SER A 321 -9.94 3.42 -2.06
N ILE A 322 -9.97 2.72 -0.93
CA ILE A 322 -9.74 1.28 -0.87
C ILE A 322 -11.08 0.55 -0.85
N ALA A 323 -11.22 -0.42 -1.76
CA ALA A 323 -12.38 -1.30 -1.84
C ALA A 323 -11.97 -2.77 -1.65
N ALA A 324 -12.95 -3.64 -1.42
CA ALA A 324 -12.71 -5.07 -1.45
C ALA A 324 -12.40 -5.52 -2.86
N ASN A 325 -11.47 -6.45 -2.97
CA ASN A 325 -11.26 -7.17 -4.22
C ASN A 325 -12.50 -8.00 -4.55
N LYS A 326 -13.24 -7.59 -5.57
CA LYS A 326 -14.48 -8.26 -6.00
C LYS A 326 -14.27 -9.70 -6.49
N SER A 327 -13.06 -10.04 -6.91
CA SER A 327 -12.71 -11.38 -7.37
C SER A 327 -12.54 -12.38 -6.23
N ALA A 328 -12.43 -11.91 -4.99
CA ALA A 328 -12.31 -12.74 -3.80
C ALA A 328 -13.65 -12.79 -3.05
N MET A 329 -14.65 -13.41 -3.65
CA MET A 329 -16.05 -13.43 -3.16
C MET A 329 -16.22 -14.02 -1.74
N TRP A 330 -15.20 -14.63 -1.16
CA TRP A 330 -15.31 -15.40 0.08
C TRP A 330 -14.67 -14.75 1.31
N GLN A 331 -13.96 -13.62 1.16
CA GLN A 331 -13.28 -12.98 2.29
C GLN A 331 -13.86 -11.60 2.58
N THR A 332 -14.64 -11.54 3.65
CA THR A 332 -15.32 -10.33 4.14
C THR A 332 -14.39 -9.20 4.59
N ASN A 333 -13.06 -9.41 4.61
CA ASN A 333 -12.07 -8.50 5.20
C ASN A 333 -11.04 -7.96 4.18
N ASN A 334 -11.40 -7.78 2.92
CA ASN A 334 -10.44 -7.46 1.88
C ASN A 334 -10.18 -5.97 1.63
N GLY A 335 -11.07 -5.09 1.99
CA GLY A 335 -10.85 -3.65 1.86
C GLY A 335 -10.23 -3.07 3.12
N ILE A 336 -8.95 -3.36 3.40
CA ILE A 336 -8.27 -2.96 4.63
C ILE A 336 -7.23 -1.89 4.30
N ALA A 337 -7.29 -0.73 4.97
CA ALA A 337 -6.26 0.28 4.79
C ALA A 337 -4.91 -0.17 5.37
N ILE A 338 -4.91 -0.65 6.62
CA ILE A 338 -3.70 -1.14 7.29
C ILE A 338 -3.99 -2.44 8.04
N HIS A 339 -3.27 -3.49 7.70
CA HIS A 339 -3.32 -4.79 8.38
C HIS A 339 -1.98 -5.07 9.06
N LEU A 340 -2.00 -5.20 10.39
CA LEU A 340 -0.84 -5.47 11.24
C LEU A 340 -0.95 -6.85 11.88
N ARG A 341 0.13 -7.61 11.89
CA ARG A 341 0.25 -8.91 12.60
C ARG A 341 1.71 -9.20 12.99
N ASN A 342 1.93 -10.29 13.74
CA ASN A 342 3.25 -10.81 14.09
C ASN A 342 4.21 -9.74 14.64
N ASN A 343 3.84 -9.11 15.77
CA ASN A 343 4.58 -8.04 16.42
C ASN A 343 4.72 -6.73 15.59
N ALA A 344 3.95 -6.57 14.51
CA ALA A 344 3.95 -5.30 13.80
C ALA A 344 3.44 -4.14 14.66
N GLU A 345 4.05 -2.99 14.50
CA GLU A 345 3.67 -1.73 15.11
C GLU A 345 3.17 -0.76 14.03
N GLY A 346 2.04 -0.11 14.25
CA GLY A 346 1.50 0.89 13.33
C GLY A 346 1.29 2.24 14.00
N THR A 347 1.67 3.31 13.34
CA THR A 347 1.44 4.68 13.79
C THR A 347 0.87 5.53 12.65
N LEU A 348 -0.25 6.20 12.91
CA LEU A 348 -0.69 7.34 12.12
C LEU A 348 -0.10 8.59 12.77
N THR A 349 0.84 9.25 12.09
CA THR A 349 1.44 10.49 12.58
C THR A 349 0.46 11.66 12.39
N SER A 350 0.78 12.81 12.92
CA SER A 350 -0.13 13.97 13.01
C SER A 350 -0.74 14.44 11.68
N THR A 351 -0.12 14.14 10.56
CA THR A 351 -0.56 14.54 9.21
C THR A 351 -1.28 13.43 8.45
N ALA A 352 -1.37 12.23 9.05
CA ALA A 352 -1.97 11.07 8.40
C ALA A 352 -3.46 11.27 8.10
N LEU A 353 -3.86 10.85 6.91
CA LEU A 353 -5.27 10.86 6.49
C LEU A 353 -5.66 9.50 5.92
N ILE A 354 -6.68 8.87 6.51
CA ILE A 354 -7.33 7.69 5.92
C ILE A 354 -8.77 8.04 5.60
N GLU A 355 -9.16 7.90 4.33
CA GLU A 355 -10.49 8.29 3.87
C GLU A 355 -11.04 7.39 2.76
N LYS A 356 -12.36 7.41 2.57
CA LYS A 356 -13.03 6.73 1.45
C LYS A 356 -12.72 5.23 1.37
N ILE A 357 -12.57 4.61 2.53
CA ILE A 357 -12.45 3.15 2.61
C ILE A 357 -13.85 2.55 2.52
N SER A 358 -14.03 1.57 1.65
CA SER A 358 -15.30 0.87 1.49
C SER A 358 -15.09 -0.63 1.53
N SER A 359 -15.85 -1.32 2.36
CA SER A 359 -15.74 -2.74 2.72
C SER A 359 -14.50 -3.11 3.56
N GLY A 360 -14.63 -4.17 4.34
CA GLY A 360 -13.59 -4.61 5.28
C GLY A 360 -13.45 -3.73 6.51
N SER A 361 -12.33 -3.85 7.20
CA SER A 361 -11.94 -3.02 8.34
C SER A 361 -10.94 -1.97 7.87
N ILE A 362 -10.95 -0.77 8.47
CA ILE A 362 -9.95 0.24 8.11
C ILE A 362 -8.60 -0.15 8.69
N ILE A 363 -8.54 -0.37 10.01
CA ILE A 363 -7.35 -0.85 10.72
C ILE A 363 -7.65 -2.25 11.26
N TYR A 364 -6.79 -3.20 10.98
CA TYR A 364 -6.93 -4.58 11.44
C TYR A 364 -5.66 -5.04 12.14
N CYS A 365 -5.71 -5.08 13.48
CA CYS A 365 -4.61 -5.49 14.35
C CYS A 365 -4.94 -6.87 14.94
N ALA A 366 -4.47 -7.94 14.30
CA ALA A 366 -4.73 -9.30 14.73
C ALA A 366 -3.53 -10.22 14.50
N GLY A 367 -3.62 -11.47 14.93
CA GLY A 367 -2.54 -12.43 14.71
C GLY A 367 -1.22 -12.02 15.39
N GLY A 368 -1.29 -11.40 16.57
CA GLY A 368 -0.11 -11.01 17.34
C GLY A 368 0.48 -9.65 16.97
N ALA A 369 -0.30 -8.73 16.40
CA ALA A 369 0.10 -7.33 16.26
C ALA A 369 0.46 -6.75 17.64
N LYS A 370 1.54 -5.95 17.71
CA LYS A 370 2.00 -5.38 18.98
C LYS A 370 1.20 -4.16 19.39
N SER A 371 1.07 -3.20 18.47
CA SER A 371 0.40 -1.94 18.78
C SER A 371 -0.08 -1.20 17.56
N PHE A 372 -1.09 -0.35 17.78
CA PHE A 372 -1.52 0.67 16.82
C PHE A 372 -1.74 1.99 17.55
N LYS A 373 -1.22 3.09 16.99
CA LYS A 373 -1.33 4.44 17.54
C LYS A 373 -1.84 5.41 16.50
N MET A 374 -2.79 6.25 16.87
CA MET A 374 -3.14 7.49 16.19
C MET A 374 -2.59 8.66 17.00
N GLU A 375 -1.72 9.47 16.41
CA GLU A 375 -1.24 10.70 17.03
C GLU A 375 -2.24 11.85 16.88
N SER A 376 -2.13 12.84 17.73
CA SER A 376 -2.92 14.07 17.63
C SER A 376 -2.77 14.71 16.24
N GLY A 377 -3.88 15.08 15.62
CA GLY A 377 -3.94 15.59 14.25
C GLY A 377 -4.21 14.53 13.17
N SER A 378 -3.88 13.25 13.40
CA SER A 378 -4.20 12.17 12.45
C SER A 378 -5.70 11.97 12.31
N LYS A 379 -6.16 11.54 11.12
CA LYS A 379 -7.59 11.40 10.82
C LYS A 379 -7.93 10.10 10.11
N ILE A 380 -9.04 9.49 10.54
CA ILE A 380 -9.79 8.48 9.80
C ILE A 380 -11.18 9.06 9.57
N THR A 381 -11.56 9.35 8.31
CA THR A 381 -12.80 10.06 8.03
C THR A 381 -13.47 9.64 6.72
N ASP A 382 -14.75 9.99 6.56
CA ASP A 382 -15.51 9.83 5.31
C ASP A 382 -15.46 8.42 4.72
N CYS A 383 -15.50 7.41 5.57
CA CYS A 383 -15.53 6.00 5.17
C CYS A 383 -16.95 5.45 5.26
N ALA A 384 -17.39 4.74 4.23
CA ALA A 384 -18.77 4.26 4.14
C ALA A 384 -18.85 2.79 3.73
N ARG A 385 -19.97 2.14 4.14
CA ARG A 385 -20.30 0.76 3.79
C ARG A 385 -19.26 -0.27 4.26
N LEU A 386 -18.63 -0.02 5.40
CA LEU A 386 -17.75 -0.98 6.02
C LEU A 386 -18.56 -2.19 6.50
N ASN A 387 -18.22 -3.39 6.03
CA ASN A 387 -18.75 -4.64 6.60
C ASN A 387 -17.83 -5.19 7.70
N GLY A 388 -16.73 -4.50 7.98
CA GLY A 388 -15.82 -4.71 9.10
C GLY A 388 -15.85 -3.54 10.09
N ASN A 389 -14.87 -3.50 10.97
CA ASN A 389 -14.74 -2.46 11.98
C ASN A 389 -13.91 -1.27 11.46
N VAL A 390 -14.05 -0.11 12.07
CA VAL A 390 -13.08 0.95 11.81
C VAL A 390 -11.72 0.53 12.35
N ILE A 391 -11.67 0.11 13.62
CA ILE A 391 -10.50 -0.51 14.22
C ILE A 391 -10.91 -1.85 14.82
N TYR A 392 -10.28 -2.93 14.38
CA TYR A 392 -10.30 -4.23 15.04
C TYR A 392 -8.96 -4.50 15.68
N ALA A 393 -8.95 -4.85 16.97
CA ALA A 393 -7.72 -5.13 17.71
C ALA A 393 -7.84 -6.37 18.58
N GLN A 394 -6.86 -7.26 18.48
CA GLN A 394 -6.79 -8.50 19.26
C GLN A 394 -5.43 -8.69 19.90
N ASN A 395 -5.40 -8.82 21.23
CA ASN A 395 -4.18 -9.01 22.02
C ASN A 395 -3.09 -7.96 21.72
N SER A 396 -3.48 -6.70 21.60
CA SER A 396 -2.60 -5.60 21.20
C SER A 396 -2.88 -4.34 22.02
N THR A 397 -2.02 -3.34 21.88
CA THR A 397 -2.22 -2.02 22.48
C THR A 397 -2.71 -1.03 21.42
N VAL A 398 -3.79 -0.31 21.72
CA VAL A 398 -4.36 0.72 20.84
C VAL A 398 -4.39 2.06 21.55
N VAL A 399 -3.82 3.09 20.94
CA VAL A 399 -3.89 4.47 21.42
C VAL A 399 -4.56 5.34 20.35
N ILE A 400 -5.61 6.04 20.72
CA ILE A 400 -6.34 6.95 19.83
C ILE A 400 -6.22 8.36 20.40
N ASP A 401 -5.31 9.15 19.86
CA ASP A 401 -5.16 10.58 20.16
C ASP A 401 -5.51 11.46 18.94
N GLY A 402 -5.90 10.85 17.82
CA GLY A 402 -6.40 11.46 16.60
C GLY A 402 -7.93 11.47 16.50
N GLU A 403 -8.44 11.79 15.32
CA GLU A 403 -9.88 11.90 15.03
C GLU A 403 -10.39 10.71 14.19
N ILE A 404 -11.50 10.12 14.62
CA ILE A 404 -12.30 9.17 13.83
C ILE A 404 -13.67 9.81 13.63
N SER A 405 -14.01 10.20 12.39
CA SER A 405 -15.24 10.94 12.13
C SER A 405 -15.90 10.55 10.81
N ASN A 406 -17.23 10.76 10.74
CA ASN A 406 -18.02 10.54 9.52
C ASN A 406 -17.86 9.14 8.93
N VAL A 407 -17.79 8.11 9.78
CA VAL A 407 -17.65 6.73 9.35
C VAL A 407 -18.98 6.00 9.47
N TYR A 408 -19.34 5.26 8.44
CA TYR A 408 -20.54 4.44 8.37
C TYR A 408 -20.19 2.95 8.28
N ALA A 409 -20.22 2.27 9.41
CA ALA A 409 -19.94 0.83 9.55
C ALA A 409 -21.26 0.04 9.57
N THR A 410 -21.65 -0.53 8.45
CA THR A 410 -22.95 -1.23 8.29
C THR A 410 -23.02 -2.59 8.96
N GLY A 411 -21.88 -3.20 9.24
CA GLY A 411 -21.83 -4.57 9.71
C GLY A 411 -21.22 -4.76 11.11
N ASN A 412 -20.55 -3.74 11.69
CA ASN A 412 -19.76 -3.91 12.91
C ASN A 412 -19.61 -2.62 13.72
N HIS A 413 -18.50 -2.48 14.44
CA HIS A 413 -18.23 -1.45 15.44
C HIS A 413 -17.25 -0.39 14.91
N ILE A 414 -17.24 0.78 15.54
CA ILE A 414 -16.14 1.74 15.34
C ILE A 414 -14.86 1.15 15.94
N LEU A 415 -14.90 0.67 17.16
CA LEU A 415 -13.78 -0.02 17.80
C LEU A 415 -14.26 -1.35 18.35
N GLN A 416 -13.67 -2.44 17.88
CA GLN A 416 -13.89 -3.77 18.42
C GLN A 416 -12.57 -4.33 18.96
N THR A 417 -12.62 -4.80 20.18
CA THR A 417 -11.47 -5.41 20.85
C THR A 417 -11.72 -6.89 21.14
N ALA A 418 -10.64 -7.68 21.18
CA ALA A 418 -10.68 -9.07 21.57
C ALA A 418 -9.43 -9.45 22.37
N GLY A 419 -9.56 -10.50 23.17
CA GLY A 419 -8.46 -10.98 24.03
C GLY A 419 -7.99 -9.92 25.03
N GLY A 420 -6.70 -9.84 25.28
CA GLY A 420 -6.07 -8.91 26.22
C GLY A 420 -5.75 -7.53 25.64
N THR A 421 -6.58 -7.00 24.73
CA THR A 421 -6.33 -5.68 24.12
C THR A 421 -6.50 -4.56 25.13
N ALA A 422 -5.49 -3.69 25.23
CA ALA A 422 -5.55 -2.44 25.98
C ALA A 422 -5.86 -1.27 25.04
N VAL A 423 -6.86 -0.44 25.39
CA VAL A 423 -7.24 0.75 24.61
C VAL A 423 -7.10 1.99 25.47
N THR A 424 -6.49 3.02 24.91
CA THR A 424 -6.41 4.36 25.49
C THR A 424 -6.94 5.37 24.50
N ILE A 425 -7.89 6.19 24.93
CA ILE A 425 -8.29 7.41 24.20
C ILE A 425 -7.49 8.55 24.82
N GLY A 426 -6.62 9.17 24.02
CA GLY A 426 -5.79 10.29 24.45
C GLY A 426 -6.57 11.57 24.65
N GLU A 427 -5.93 12.61 25.12
CA GLU A 427 -6.55 13.91 25.43
C GLU A 427 -7.16 14.55 24.18
N ASN A 428 -6.51 14.39 23.02
CA ASN A 428 -6.97 14.93 21.74
C ASN A 428 -7.82 13.93 20.95
N GLY A 429 -7.98 12.69 21.46
CA GLY A 429 -8.76 11.64 20.80
C GLY A 429 -10.22 12.04 20.60
N ARG A 430 -10.74 11.92 19.39
CA ARG A 430 -12.13 12.29 19.03
C ARG A 430 -12.77 11.16 18.21
N ILE A 431 -13.97 10.78 18.61
CA ILE A 431 -14.82 9.83 17.87
C ILE A 431 -16.15 10.52 17.64
N LEU A 432 -16.37 11.07 16.43
CA LEU A 432 -17.43 12.04 16.13
C LEU A 432 -18.26 11.61 14.91
N ASN A 433 -19.58 11.81 14.98
CA ASN A 433 -20.49 11.65 13.84
C ASN A 433 -20.34 10.28 13.14
N ASN A 434 -20.11 9.22 13.90
CA ASN A 434 -19.96 7.88 13.35
C ASN A 434 -21.25 7.08 13.53
N HIS A 435 -21.53 6.20 12.59
CA HIS A 435 -22.62 5.25 12.66
C HIS A 435 -22.07 3.81 12.67
N ALA A 436 -22.44 3.03 13.66
CA ALA A 436 -22.08 1.62 13.76
C ALA A 436 -23.32 0.78 14.05
N HIS A 437 -23.44 -0.37 13.41
CA HIS A 437 -24.62 -1.22 13.55
C HIS A 437 -24.74 -1.85 14.96
N TYR A 438 -23.63 -2.27 15.54
CA TYR A 438 -23.61 -2.96 16.84
C TYR A 438 -23.10 -2.11 18.01
N GLY A 439 -22.85 -0.85 17.82
CA GLY A 439 -22.36 0.07 18.84
C GLY A 439 -20.97 0.64 18.53
N ALA A 440 -20.60 1.68 19.27
CA ALA A 440 -19.38 2.41 18.97
C ALA A 440 -18.11 1.66 19.47
N VAL A 441 -18.19 1.02 20.63
CA VAL A 441 -17.05 0.36 21.29
C VAL A 441 -17.52 -0.93 21.97
N THR A 442 -16.81 -2.02 21.78
CA THR A 442 -17.03 -3.31 22.43
C THR A 442 -15.72 -4.06 22.69
#